data_66adffd33f364d5106416f327e6cff60
#
_entry.id   66adffd33f364d5106416f327e6cff60
#
_cell.length_a   1.000
_cell.length_b   1.000
_cell.length_c   1.000
_cell.angle_alpha   90.00
_cell.angle_beta   90.00
_cell.angle_gamma   90.00
#
_symmetry.space_group_name_H-M   'P 1'
#
loop_
_entity.id
_entity.type
_entity.pdbx_description
1 polymer ?
#
loop_
_entity_poly.entity_id
_entity_poly.type
_entity_poly.pdbx_seq_one_letter_code
_entity_poly.pdbx_strand_id
1 'polypeptide(L)'
;EDFTAIGSCIQKEYVYQIYNSRIRDAFLEHRVCFYPQPLDFARLERAGRAFEGTHDFAAVRSVGTETRTTVRTVHWCRAERDGAMISIAVCADGFLYNMVRAIVGTMVYASYGKIEPEDIPALLATRDRRLTGPTMPPQGLYLNRVWYDGVVGDMMNQA
;
A
#
# COMPACT_ATOMS: atom_id res chain seq x y z
N GLU A 1 -20.19 12.86 -23.68
CA GLU A 1 -18.93 12.74 -22.88
C GLU A 1 -18.67 11.27 -22.65
N ASP A 2 -17.61 10.76 -23.24
CA ASP A 2 -17.30 9.33 -23.21
C ASP A 2 -16.72 8.96 -21.84
N PHE A 3 -17.45 8.15 -21.06
CA PHE A 3 -16.97 7.55 -19.84
C PHE A 3 -15.87 6.54 -20.17
N THR A 4 -14.65 6.76 -19.67
CA THR A 4 -13.59 5.76 -19.70
C THR A 4 -13.23 5.35 -18.27
N ALA A 5 -13.18 4.05 -18.00
CA ALA A 5 -12.89 3.53 -16.66
C ALA A 5 -11.57 4.03 -16.08
N ILE A 6 -10.59 4.36 -16.92
CA ILE A 6 -9.29 4.89 -16.51
C ILE A 6 -9.33 6.41 -16.37
N GLY A 7 -9.95 7.13 -17.32
CA GLY A 7 -9.96 8.59 -17.35
C GLY A 7 -10.91 9.24 -16.34
N SER A 8 -11.95 8.51 -15.92
CA SER A 8 -12.95 9.01 -14.97
C SER A 8 -12.70 8.59 -13.51
N CYS A 9 -11.64 7.81 -13.25
CA CYS A 9 -11.28 7.37 -11.91
C CYS A 9 -10.65 8.53 -11.13
N ILE A 10 -11.23 8.87 -9.98
CA ILE A 10 -10.72 9.92 -9.09
C ILE A 10 -9.84 9.41 -7.97
N GLN A 11 -10.08 8.19 -7.50
CA GLN A 11 -9.24 7.52 -6.49
C GLN A 11 -9.47 6.01 -6.48
N LYS A 12 -8.49 5.29 -5.97
CA LYS A 12 -8.53 3.83 -5.77
C LYS A 12 -8.04 3.48 -4.38
N GLU A 13 -8.56 2.39 -3.85
CA GLU A 13 -8.05 1.76 -2.64
C GLU A 13 -7.60 0.34 -2.93
N TYR A 14 -6.36 0.04 -2.54
CA TYR A 14 -5.82 -1.30 -2.46
C TYR A 14 -5.75 -1.77 -1.01
N VAL A 15 -5.93 -3.06 -0.81
CA VAL A 15 -5.68 -3.72 0.48
C VAL A 15 -4.58 -4.75 0.30
N TYR A 16 -3.60 -4.72 1.17
CA TYR A 16 -2.54 -5.72 1.23
C TYR A 16 -2.71 -6.59 2.47
N GLN A 17 -2.72 -7.92 2.28
CA GLN A 17 -2.96 -8.90 3.33
C GLN A 17 -1.66 -9.61 3.71
N ILE A 18 -1.29 -9.52 4.99
CA ILE A 18 -0.15 -10.22 5.59
C ILE A 18 -0.68 -11.21 6.61
N TYR A 19 -0.30 -12.49 6.47
CA TYR A 19 -0.52 -13.50 7.49
C TYR A 19 0.76 -13.61 8.33
N ASN A 20 0.73 -12.97 9.50
CA ASN A 20 1.88 -12.89 10.40
C ASN A 20 1.80 -14.00 11.44
N SER A 21 2.28 -15.17 11.08
CA SER A 21 2.27 -16.37 11.91
C SER A 21 3.54 -17.19 11.64
N ARG A 22 4.00 -17.92 12.64
CA ARG A 22 5.13 -18.85 12.48
C ARG A 22 4.78 -20.08 11.65
N ILE A 23 3.49 -20.41 11.56
CA ILE A 23 2.96 -21.60 10.91
C ILE A 23 2.13 -21.16 9.71
N ARG A 24 2.37 -21.77 8.55
CA ARG A 24 1.56 -21.55 7.35
C ARG A 24 0.16 -22.11 7.52
N ASP A 25 -0.81 -21.44 6.92
CA ASP A 25 -2.16 -21.93 6.76
C ASP A 25 -2.37 -22.32 5.28
N ALA A 26 -2.64 -23.60 5.03
CA ALA A 26 -2.83 -24.11 3.69
C ALA A 26 -4.03 -23.48 2.96
N PHE A 27 -5.06 -23.05 3.69
CA PHE A 27 -6.22 -22.37 3.11
C PHE A 27 -5.92 -20.95 2.63
N LEU A 28 -4.85 -20.33 3.15
CA LEU A 28 -4.42 -18.97 2.80
C LEU A 28 -3.28 -18.96 1.78
N GLU A 29 -2.79 -20.11 1.37
CA GLU A 29 -1.72 -20.21 0.38
C GLU A 29 -2.11 -19.52 -0.92
N HIS A 30 -1.20 -18.71 -1.49
CA HIS A 30 -1.40 -17.86 -2.67
C HIS A 30 -2.46 -16.74 -2.53
N ARG A 31 -3.05 -16.55 -1.34
CA ARG A 31 -4.06 -15.52 -1.09
C ARG A 31 -3.59 -14.37 -0.23
N VAL A 32 -2.52 -14.60 0.54
CA VAL A 32 -1.93 -13.63 1.45
C VAL A 32 -0.41 -13.69 1.36
N CYS A 33 0.26 -12.64 1.82
CA CYS A 33 1.69 -12.68 2.06
C CYS A 33 1.93 -13.37 3.41
N PHE A 34 2.49 -14.58 3.38
CA PHE A 34 2.94 -15.25 4.60
C PHE A 34 4.21 -14.59 5.11
N TYR A 35 4.21 -14.18 6.38
CA TYR A 35 5.34 -13.52 7.01
C TYR A 35 5.60 -14.10 8.40
N PRO A 36 6.64 -14.95 8.57
CA PRO A 36 6.84 -15.70 9.82
C PRO A 36 7.48 -14.91 10.96
N GLN A 37 8.25 -13.87 10.66
CA GLN A 37 8.88 -13.06 11.68
C GLN A 37 7.85 -12.15 12.37
N PRO A 38 7.90 -11.99 13.72
CA PRO A 38 7.00 -11.07 14.40
C PRO A 38 7.17 -9.64 13.90
N LEU A 39 6.06 -8.95 13.67
CA LEU A 39 6.02 -7.56 13.26
C LEU A 39 5.59 -6.68 14.44
N ASP A 40 6.30 -5.59 14.69
CA ASP A 40 5.85 -4.55 15.61
C ASP A 40 4.72 -3.76 14.95
N PHE A 41 3.48 -4.08 15.31
CA PHE A 41 2.30 -3.51 14.68
C PHE A 41 2.19 -2.00 14.91
N ALA A 42 2.56 -1.50 16.08
CA ALA A 42 2.50 -0.06 16.38
C ALA A 42 3.45 0.74 15.49
N ARG A 43 4.66 0.24 15.27
CA ARG A 43 5.61 0.87 14.34
C ARG A 43 5.13 0.77 12.90
N LEU A 44 4.58 -0.36 12.51
CA LEU A 44 4.02 -0.59 11.17
C LEU A 44 2.87 0.37 10.88
N GLU A 45 1.94 0.55 11.82
CA GLU A 45 0.83 1.50 11.71
C GLU A 45 1.31 2.95 11.58
N ARG A 46 2.24 3.38 12.43
CA ARG A 46 2.82 4.73 12.35
C ARG A 46 3.52 4.96 11.00
N ALA A 47 4.24 3.97 10.51
CA ALA A 47 4.89 4.05 9.20
C ALA A 47 3.87 4.23 8.07
N GLY A 48 2.74 3.52 8.12
CA GLY A 48 1.64 3.69 7.17
C GLY A 48 1.12 5.13 7.15
N ARG A 49 0.84 5.70 8.31
CA ARG A 49 0.37 7.08 8.42
C ARG A 49 1.37 8.10 7.88
N ALA A 50 2.66 7.83 7.95
CA ALA A 50 3.70 8.71 7.43
C ALA A 50 3.70 8.82 5.89
N PHE A 51 3.05 7.89 5.17
CA PHE A 51 2.84 8.00 3.73
C PHE A 51 1.65 8.87 3.34
N GLU A 52 0.77 9.21 4.28
CA GLU A 52 -0.41 10.03 3.98
C GLU A 52 0.00 11.43 3.54
N GLY A 53 -0.78 12.00 2.62
CA GLY A 53 -0.55 13.33 2.06
C GLY A 53 0.02 13.30 0.64
N THR A 54 0.43 14.48 0.17
CA THR A 54 0.98 14.66 -1.17
C THR A 54 2.50 14.62 -1.12
N HIS A 55 3.08 13.65 -1.83
CA HIS A 55 4.53 13.41 -1.89
C HIS A 55 4.95 13.02 -3.30
N ASP A 56 6.25 13.12 -3.56
CA ASP A 56 6.85 12.42 -4.69
C ASP A 56 7.11 10.95 -4.28
N PHE A 57 6.38 10.03 -4.89
CA PHE A 57 6.47 8.60 -4.58
C PHE A 57 7.49 7.84 -5.44
N ALA A 58 8.39 8.50 -6.10
CA ALA A 58 9.44 7.85 -6.91
C ALA A 58 10.28 6.85 -6.10
N ALA A 59 10.50 7.11 -4.80
CA ALA A 59 11.25 6.22 -3.91
C ALA A 59 10.55 4.89 -3.60
N VAL A 60 9.27 4.74 -3.93
CA VAL A 60 8.48 3.52 -3.73
C VAL A 60 7.83 3.03 -5.01
N ARG A 61 8.49 3.20 -6.13
CA ARG A 61 8.04 2.65 -7.40
C ARG A 61 9.08 1.73 -8.03
N SER A 62 8.61 0.81 -8.85
CA SER A 62 9.47 0.07 -9.77
C SER A 62 9.58 0.80 -11.11
N VAL A 63 10.74 0.70 -11.75
CA VAL A 63 10.94 1.20 -13.10
C VAL A 63 10.23 0.27 -14.09
N GLY A 64 9.61 0.81 -15.14
CA GLY A 64 9.01 -0.03 -16.19
C GLY A 64 7.76 0.56 -16.84
N THR A 65 7.16 1.60 -16.26
CA THR A 65 6.05 2.35 -16.88
C THR A 65 6.40 3.83 -16.94
N GLU A 66 6.12 4.44 -18.08
CA GLU A 66 6.21 5.89 -18.22
C GLU A 66 5.04 6.55 -17.50
N THR A 67 5.32 7.64 -16.81
CA THR A 67 4.33 8.49 -16.18
C THR A 67 4.76 9.95 -16.29
N ARG A 68 3.80 10.85 -16.41
CA ARG A 68 4.09 12.29 -16.50
C ARG A 68 4.67 12.85 -15.20
N THR A 69 4.25 12.27 -14.08
CA THR A 69 4.67 12.72 -12.75
C THR A 69 4.66 11.54 -11.78
N THR A 70 5.54 11.58 -10.80
CA THR A 70 5.61 10.62 -9.68
C THR A 70 4.97 11.18 -8.40
N VAL A 71 4.43 12.40 -8.47
CA VAL A 71 3.68 13.00 -7.35
C VAL A 71 2.28 12.39 -7.28
N ARG A 72 1.90 11.95 -6.09
CA ARG A 72 0.56 11.40 -5.79
C ARG A 72 0.11 11.91 -4.44
N THR A 73 -1.21 11.83 -4.21
CA THR A 73 -1.81 12.10 -2.91
C THR A 73 -2.37 10.81 -2.34
N VAL A 74 -1.80 10.35 -1.23
CA VAL A 74 -2.33 9.25 -0.44
C VAL A 74 -3.32 9.82 0.57
N HIS A 75 -4.59 9.46 0.43
CA HIS A 75 -5.67 9.93 1.30
C HIS A 75 -5.63 9.22 2.65
N TRP A 76 -5.35 7.91 2.65
CA TRP A 76 -5.07 7.14 3.86
C TRP A 76 -4.19 5.93 3.56
N CYS A 77 -3.40 5.58 4.56
CA CYS A 77 -2.61 4.35 4.61
C CYS A 77 -2.70 3.81 6.03
N ARG A 78 -3.59 2.83 6.25
CA ARG A 78 -3.98 2.37 7.57
C ARG A 78 -3.84 0.87 7.68
N ALA A 79 -3.31 0.42 8.82
CA ALA A 79 -3.18 -0.98 9.14
C ALA A 79 -4.18 -1.37 10.22
N GLU A 80 -4.75 -2.55 10.07
CA GLU A 80 -5.59 -3.21 11.08
C GLU A 80 -5.05 -4.61 11.32
N ARG A 81 -5.20 -5.09 12.55
CA ARG A 81 -4.78 -6.43 12.92
C ARG A 81 -5.94 -7.19 13.56
N ASP A 82 -6.20 -8.38 13.04
CA ASP A 82 -7.10 -9.37 13.61
C ASP A 82 -6.36 -10.70 13.76
N GLY A 83 -5.95 -11.01 14.98
CA GLY A 83 -5.11 -12.17 15.25
C GLY A 83 -3.80 -12.13 14.47
N ALA A 84 -3.54 -13.14 13.65
CA ALA A 84 -2.38 -13.23 12.79
C ALA A 84 -2.53 -12.46 11.46
N MET A 85 -3.74 -12.02 11.10
CA MET A 85 -4.00 -11.28 9.87
C MET A 85 -3.78 -9.79 10.07
N ILE A 86 -2.92 -9.21 9.25
CA ILE A 86 -2.71 -7.77 9.15
C ILE A 86 -3.20 -7.31 7.78
N SER A 87 -4.11 -6.35 7.75
CA SER A 87 -4.67 -5.74 6.55
C SER A 87 -4.20 -4.29 6.46
N ILE A 88 -3.61 -3.91 5.34
CA ILE A 88 -3.12 -2.55 5.10
C ILE A 88 -3.90 -1.97 3.92
N ALA A 89 -4.73 -0.95 4.19
CA ALA A 89 -5.51 -0.25 3.19
C ALA A 89 -4.80 1.04 2.76
N VAL A 90 -4.56 1.18 1.46
CA VAL A 90 -3.94 2.38 0.88
C VAL A 90 -4.88 2.95 -0.17
N CYS A 91 -5.31 4.19 0.02
CA CYS A 91 -6.13 4.94 -0.91
C CYS A 91 -5.39 6.15 -1.43
N ALA A 92 -5.39 6.34 -2.73
CA ALA A 92 -4.72 7.46 -3.39
C ALA A 92 -5.45 7.91 -4.66
N ASP A 93 -5.12 9.10 -5.14
CA ASP A 93 -5.58 9.64 -6.43
C ASP A 93 -4.99 8.89 -7.64
N GLY A 94 -3.93 8.15 -7.44
CA GLY A 94 -3.28 7.29 -8.42
C GLY A 94 -2.12 6.52 -7.80
N PHE A 95 -1.71 5.45 -8.47
CA PHE A 95 -0.62 4.60 -8.02
C PHE A 95 0.43 4.43 -9.12
N LEU A 96 1.69 4.50 -8.72
CA LEU A 96 2.82 4.13 -9.54
C LEU A 96 2.98 2.60 -9.56
N TYR A 97 3.76 2.11 -10.51
CA TYR A 97 4.01 0.67 -10.64
C TYR A 97 4.63 0.08 -9.36
N ASN A 98 4.00 -0.95 -8.81
CA ASN A 98 4.36 -1.62 -7.56
C ASN A 98 4.38 -0.72 -6.31
N MET A 99 3.80 0.48 -6.37
CA MET A 99 3.86 1.47 -5.29
C MET A 99 3.30 0.91 -3.97
N VAL A 100 2.13 0.31 -3.96
CA VAL A 100 1.53 -0.23 -2.72
C VAL A 100 2.42 -1.30 -2.11
N ARG A 101 2.94 -2.21 -2.92
CA ARG A 101 3.82 -3.29 -2.47
C ARG A 101 5.14 -2.77 -1.87
N ALA A 102 5.68 -1.69 -2.41
CA ALA A 102 6.88 -1.04 -1.88
C ALA A 102 6.59 -0.21 -0.62
N ILE A 103 5.41 0.42 -0.52
CA ILE A 103 4.93 1.06 0.71
C ILE A 103 4.87 0.03 1.84
N VAL A 104 4.21 -1.11 1.60
CA VAL A 104 4.09 -2.18 2.59
C VAL A 104 5.46 -2.73 3.00
N GLY A 105 6.36 -2.93 2.05
CA GLY A 105 7.73 -3.36 2.35
C GLY A 105 8.50 -2.35 3.22
N THR A 106 8.28 -1.06 3.01
CA THR A 106 8.86 0.00 3.84
C THR A 106 8.26 -0.01 5.25
N MET A 107 6.96 -0.24 5.37
CA MET A 107 6.29 -0.41 6.66
C MET A 107 6.84 -1.62 7.43
N VAL A 108 7.11 -2.73 6.74
CA VAL A 108 7.75 -3.92 7.34
C VAL A 108 9.16 -3.59 7.83
N TYR A 109 9.95 -2.85 7.07
CA TYR A 109 11.28 -2.40 7.53
C TYR A 109 11.20 -1.46 8.73
N ALA A 110 10.20 -0.59 8.78
CA ALA A 110 9.95 0.24 9.95
C ALA A 110 9.60 -0.59 11.18
N SER A 111 8.85 -1.68 11.01
CA SER A 111 8.54 -2.64 12.07
C SER A 111 9.79 -3.27 12.69
N TYR A 112 10.85 -3.44 11.92
CA TYR A 112 12.13 -3.97 12.41
C TYR A 112 13.10 -2.91 12.97
N GLY A 113 12.75 -1.63 12.89
CA GLY A 113 13.65 -0.56 13.26
C GLY A 113 14.73 -0.24 12.24
N LYS A 114 14.63 -0.78 11.00
CA LYS A 114 15.54 -0.41 9.89
C LYS A 114 15.25 0.97 9.34
N ILE A 115 14.03 1.44 9.48
CA ILE A 115 13.55 2.76 9.07
C ILE A 115 12.73 3.30 10.25
N GLU A 116 12.98 4.56 10.63
CA GLU A 116 12.11 5.23 11.58
C GLU A 116 10.85 5.73 10.86
N PRO A 117 9.63 5.46 11.39
CA PRO A 117 8.40 5.92 10.77
C PRO A 117 8.38 7.43 10.48
N GLU A 118 8.94 8.21 11.37
CA GLU A 118 9.00 9.68 11.27
C GLU A 118 9.91 10.19 10.15
N ASP A 119 10.86 9.36 9.69
CA ASP A 119 11.80 9.69 8.61
C ASP A 119 11.23 9.41 7.21
N ILE A 120 10.10 8.72 7.10
CA ILE A 120 9.51 8.33 5.82
C ILE A 120 9.27 9.52 4.87
N PRO A 121 8.70 10.66 5.30
CA PRO A 121 8.54 11.80 4.41
C PRO A 121 9.87 12.31 3.85
N ALA A 122 10.93 12.33 4.66
CA ALA A 122 12.27 12.72 4.21
C ALA A 122 12.87 11.68 3.23
N LEU A 123 12.64 10.39 3.47
CA LEU A 123 13.07 9.32 2.55
C LEU A 123 12.36 9.43 1.21
N LEU A 124 11.06 9.73 1.19
CA LEU A 124 10.32 9.96 -0.06
C LEU A 124 10.91 11.13 -0.85
N ALA A 125 11.27 12.22 -0.17
CA ALA A 125 11.85 13.39 -0.80
C ALA A 125 13.20 13.12 -1.48
N THR A 126 13.94 12.09 -1.06
CA THR A 126 15.20 11.68 -1.72
C THR A 126 14.97 11.08 -3.11
N ARG A 127 13.79 10.56 -3.39
CA ARG A 127 13.44 9.80 -4.61
C ARG A 127 14.32 8.55 -4.83
N ASP A 128 15.02 8.10 -3.81
CA ASP A 128 15.94 6.97 -3.88
C ASP A 128 15.27 5.67 -3.42
N ARG A 129 15.00 4.78 -4.37
CA ARG A 129 14.38 3.48 -4.13
C ARG A 129 15.19 2.57 -3.19
N ARG A 130 16.50 2.78 -3.12
CA ARG A 130 17.41 1.98 -2.29
C ARG A 130 17.24 2.23 -0.79
N LEU A 131 16.69 3.39 -0.41
CA LEU A 131 16.48 3.79 0.98
C LEU A 131 15.15 3.28 1.56
N THR A 132 14.28 2.72 0.74
CA THR A 132 12.98 2.19 1.13
C THR A 132 12.98 0.66 1.24
N GLY A 133 11.86 0.08 1.66
CA GLY A 133 11.74 -1.35 1.83
C GLY A 133 11.55 -2.14 0.52
N PRO A 134 11.54 -3.47 0.57
CA PRO A 134 11.40 -4.31 -0.60
C PRO A 134 10.00 -4.20 -1.21
N THR A 135 9.89 -4.57 -2.49
CA THR A 135 8.59 -4.81 -3.12
C THR A 135 8.03 -6.14 -2.59
N MET A 136 6.97 -6.07 -1.81
CA MET A 136 6.35 -7.27 -1.21
C MET A 136 5.72 -8.18 -2.27
N PRO A 137 5.56 -9.49 -1.99
CA PRO A 137 4.97 -10.44 -2.92
C PRO A 137 3.57 -10.03 -3.42
N PRO A 138 3.22 -10.32 -4.69
CA PRO A 138 1.97 -9.84 -5.29
C PRO A 138 0.71 -10.52 -4.75
N GLN A 139 0.81 -11.74 -4.21
CA GLN A 139 -0.36 -12.52 -3.78
C GLN A 139 -1.11 -11.91 -2.60
N GLY A 140 -0.54 -10.95 -1.87
CA GLY A 140 -1.22 -10.24 -0.80
C GLY A 140 -2.02 -9.02 -1.26
N LEU A 141 -1.90 -8.59 -2.53
CA LEU A 141 -2.46 -7.33 -3.03
C LEU A 141 -3.83 -7.52 -3.66
N TYR A 142 -4.79 -6.70 -3.24
CA TYR A 142 -6.17 -6.68 -3.75
C TYR A 142 -6.61 -5.26 -4.06
N LEU A 143 -7.21 -5.06 -5.25
CA LEU A 143 -7.98 -3.85 -5.54
C LEU A 143 -9.31 -3.93 -4.80
N ASN A 144 -9.54 -3.02 -3.85
CA ASN A 144 -10.70 -3.06 -2.97
C ASN A 144 -11.83 -2.15 -3.45
N ARG A 145 -11.50 -0.89 -3.80
CA ARG A 145 -12.50 0.09 -4.25
C ARG A 145 -11.94 1.01 -5.33
N VAL A 146 -12.84 1.46 -6.19
CA VAL A 146 -12.57 2.49 -7.21
C VAL A 146 -13.69 3.52 -7.16
N TRP A 147 -13.32 4.80 -7.10
CA TRP A 147 -14.28 5.92 -7.17
C TRP A 147 -14.15 6.63 -8.50
N TYR A 148 -15.28 6.97 -9.09
CA TYR A 148 -15.37 7.66 -10.38
C TYR A 148 -16.04 9.02 -10.20
N ASP A 149 -15.65 9.98 -11.04
CA ASP A 149 -16.30 11.30 -11.06
C ASP A 149 -17.78 11.17 -11.47
N GLY A 150 -18.67 11.78 -10.68
CA GLY A 150 -20.12 11.77 -10.97
C GLY A 150 -20.87 10.47 -10.64
N VAL A 151 -20.21 9.45 -10.13
CA VAL A 151 -20.85 8.19 -9.69
C VAL A 151 -20.66 8.04 -8.19
N VAL A 152 -21.62 8.51 -7.40
CA VAL A 152 -21.79 8.06 -6.03
C VAL A 152 -22.45 6.68 -6.13
N GLY A 153 -21.65 5.66 -6.33
CA GLY A 153 -22.10 4.28 -6.46
C GLY A 153 -21.52 3.43 -5.33
N ASP A 154 -22.23 3.36 -4.22
CA ASP A 154 -22.16 2.24 -3.29
C ASP A 154 -22.62 0.97 -4.02
N MET A 155 -21.75 0.36 -4.81
CA MET A 155 -22.05 -0.91 -5.49
C MET A 155 -21.45 -2.14 -4.78
N MET A 156 -21.10 -2.05 -3.51
CA MET A 156 -20.63 -3.20 -2.75
C MET A 156 -21.29 -3.37 -1.38
N ASN A 157 -22.57 -3.09 -1.25
CA ASN A 157 -23.31 -3.44 -0.04
C ASN A 157 -24.59 -4.23 -0.33
N GLN A 158 -24.52 -5.16 -1.30
CA GLN A 158 -25.57 -6.17 -1.48
C GLN A 158 -24.92 -7.52 -1.81
N ALA A 159 -24.46 -8.18 -0.79
CA ALA A 159 -24.32 -9.62 -0.78
C ALA A 159 -24.50 -10.12 0.65
#